data_5f8fa2cb99630e5e03a323bc4d838684
#
_entry.id   5f8fa2cb99630e5e03a323bc4d838684
#
_cell.length_a   1.000
_cell.length_b   1.000
_cell.length_c   1.000
_cell.angle_alpha   90.00
_cell.angle_beta   90.00
_cell.angle_gamma   90.00
#
_symmetry.space_group_name_H-M   'P 1'
#
loop_
_entity.id
_entity.type
_entity.pdbx_description
1 polymer ?
#
loop_
_entity_poly.entity_id
_entity_poly.type
_entity_poly.pdbx_seq_one_letter_code
_entity_poly.pdbx_strand_id
1 'polypeptide(L)'
;MSKARDLLEKGMLSANHHKRLQDFVTNRERSDGRTHYQWAKGRLEGRKYAPRGAQLLPSDVRAAVGDTYFDLDFDCSHPSVIIDLLRKKGIEIPEIIYKMVSKRTEFREEAAKYYDMPEGQPPKAGIKFIKGVINAMLYGQSPNSTEPFVNAGIPLIEGKAPAHHPDILSFSTAINEVVTKLVPLDGPDYTAAKLRKLAKDPHKEPSIHDCRFSGLSDLTCRIESQKLQCILHRLTHWWGINPTSIILMHDGAMVSMRNRNPKGQAAAQGKTSIDEEVLKDLTLYTRTNLGVFIRMSVKSGSNTTDIACGVPWPPLEDPSQGTETVEAIDQKSGNKVTTYPPLLPAQALGTPK
;
A
#
# COMPACT_ATOMS: atom_id res chain seq x y z
N MET A 1 3.58 -15.90 19.49
CA MET A 1 2.61 -17.04 19.55
C MET A 1 1.86 -17.10 20.87
N SER A 2 2.47 -16.87 22.05
CA SER A 2 1.75 -16.87 23.35
C SER A 2 0.55 -15.92 23.34
N LYS A 3 0.75 -14.65 22.99
CA LYS A 3 -0.35 -13.66 22.91
C LYS A 3 -1.48 -14.04 21.95
N ALA A 4 -1.19 -14.72 20.87
CA ALA A 4 -2.23 -15.20 19.96
C ALA A 4 -3.11 -16.27 20.61
N ARG A 5 -2.52 -17.17 21.38
CA ARG A 5 -3.25 -18.17 22.16
C ARG A 5 -4.05 -17.52 23.29
N ASP A 6 -3.45 -16.60 24.02
CA ASP A 6 -4.14 -15.84 25.08
C ASP A 6 -5.38 -15.12 24.57
N LEU A 7 -5.32 -14.53 23.34
CA LEU A 7 -6.48 -13.89 22.71
C LEU A 7 -7.57 -14.89 22.32
N LEU A 8 -7.19 -16.09 21.86
CA LEU A 8 -8.15 -17.16 21.56
C LEU A 8 -8.85 -17.65 22.83
N GLU A 9 -8.10 -17.83 23.92
CA GLU A 9 -8.61 -18.34 25.20
C GLU A 9 -9.55 -17.35 25.90
N LYS A 10 -9.30 -16.05 25.77
CA LYS A 10 -10.12 -14.99 26.38
C LYS A 10 -11.52 -14.83 25.79
N GLY A 11 -11.80 -15.43 24.62
CA GLY A 11 -13.14 -15.41 24.03
C GLY A 11 -13.67 -14.02 23.62
N MET A 12 -12.79 -12.99 23.57
CA MET A 12 -13.18 -11.60 23.34
C MET A 12 -13.30 -11.25 21.84
N LEU A 13 -13.02 -12.20 20.96
CA LEU A 13 -13.03 -12.00 19.51
C LEU A 13 -14.38 -12.38 18.90
N SER A 14 -14.80 -11.68 17.85
CA SER A 14 -15.93 -12.15 17.04
C SER A 14 -15.62 -13.54 16.44
N ALA A 15 -16.63 -14.33 16.14
CA ALA A 15 -16.46 -15.67 15.57
C ALA A 15 -15.55 -15.71 14.32
N ASN A 16 -15.66 -14.68 13.45
CA ASN A 16 -14.82 -14.56 12.27
C ASN A 16 -13.36 -14.23 12.62
N HIS A 17 -13.13 -13.32 13.56
CA HIS A 17 -11.78 -12.96 14.03
C HIS A 17 -11.14 -14.14 14.76
N HIS A 18 -11.89 -14.85 15.59
CA HIS A 18 -11.46 -16.05 16.27
C HIS A 18 -11.01 -17.12 15.27
N LYS A 19 -11.83 -17.42 14.25
CA LYS A 19 -11.48 -18.39 13.21
C LYS A 19 -10.20 -18.00 12.46
N ARG A 20 -10.05 -16.75 12.04
CA ARG A 20 -8.85 -16.28 11.34
C ARG A 20 -7.59 -16.38 12.20
N LEU A 21 -7.70 -16.04 13.48
CA LEU A 21 -6.58 -16.16 14.42
C LEU A 21 -6.23 -17.61 14.68
N GLN A 22 -7.23 -18.49 14.84
CA GLN A 22 -7.05 -19.95 14.97
C GLN A 22 -6.31 -20.51 13.74
N ASP A 23 -6.78 -20.17 12.53
CA ASP A 23 -6.15 -20.59 11.27
C ASP A 23 -4.69 -20.12 11.18
N PHE A 24 -4.40 -18.91 11.61
CA PHE A 24 -3.04 -18.35 11.66
C PHE A 24 -2.15 -19.14 12.63
N VAL A 25 -2.62 -19.38 13.87
CA VAL A 25 -1.87 -20.14 14.89
C VAL A 25 -1.57 -21.56 14.39
N THR A 26 -2.60 -22.27 13.93
CA THR A 26 -2.46 -23.65 13.42
C THR A 26 -1.51 -23.74 12.23
N ASN A 27 -1.57 -22.77 11.31
CA ASN A 27 -0.67 -22.73 10.15
C ASN A 27 0.79 -22.53 10.58
N ARG A 28 1.04 -21.64 11.56
CA ARG A 28 2.39 -21.39 12.10
C ARG A 28 2.97 -22.60 12.84
N GLU A 29 2.13 -23.35 13.53
CA GLU A 29 2.55 -24.58 14.22
C GLU A 29 2.91 -25.70 13.25
N ARG A 30 2.20 -25.80 12.12
CA ARG A 30 2.45 -26.82 11.11
C ARG A 30 3.61 -26.49 10.17
N SER A 31 3.97 -25.23 10.00
CA SER A 31 4.93 -24.74 9.00
C SER A 31 6.30 -24.36 9.58
N ASP A 32 6.74 -24.97 10.68
CA ASP A 32 8.01 -24.62 11.37
C ASP A 32 8.16 -23.11 11.70
N GLY A 33 7.05 -22.40 11.78
CA GLY A 33 7.00 -20.96 12.02
C GLY A 33 7.21 -20.09 10.78
N ARG A 34 7.43 -20.66 9.61
CA ARG A 34 7.61 -19.90 8.36
C ARG A 34 6.29 -19.55 7.70
N THR A 35 6.26 -18.43 6.99
CA THR A 35 5.12 -18.02 6.19
C THR A 35 5.52 -18.08 4.71
N HIS A 36 4.80 -18.89 3.94
CA HIS A 36 5.01 -18.99 2.50
C HIS A 36 4.13 -17.95 1.79
N TYR A 37 4.77 -17.12 0.97
CA TYR A 37 4.11 -16.10 0.17
C TYR A 37 4.05 -16.54 -1.29
N GLN A 38 2.88 -16.42 -1.88
CA GLN A 38 2.64 -16.75 -3.29
C GLN A 38 1.92 -15.60 -4.00
N TRP A 39 2.14 -15.46 -5.29
CA TRP A 39 1.34 -14.53 -6.08
C TRP A 39 -0.12 -14.99 -6.17
N ALA A 40 -1.01 -14.06 -6.44
CA ALA A 40 -2.40 -14.40 -6.74
C ALA A 40 -2.46 -15.40 -7.91
N LYS A 41 -3.43 -16.32 -7.87
CA LYS A 41 -3.59 -17.35 -8.90
C LYS A 41 -3.60 -16.73 -10.30
N GLY A 42 -2.75 -17.24 -11.18
CA GLY A 42 -2.61 -16.78 -12.56
C GLY A 42 -1.79 -15.49 -12.71
N ARG A 43 -1.04 -15.07 -11.68
CA ARG A 43 -0.10 -13.94 -11.74
C ARG A 43 1.32 -14.41 -11.43
N LEU A 44 2.30 -13.82 -12.13
CA LEU A 44 3.72 -14.04 -11.88
C LEU A 44 4.38 -12.83 -11.20
N GLU A 45 3.62 -11.76 -10.98
CA GLU A 45 4.09 -10.51 -10.40
C GLU A 45 2.98 -9.79 -9.60
N GLY A 46 3.31 -8.70 -8.95
CA GLY A 46 2.41 -7.91 -8.13
C GLY A 46 2.38 -8.36 -6.68
N ARG A 47 1.24 -8.22 -6.03
CA ARG A 47 1.11 -8.53 -4.60
C ARG A 47 1.24 -10.02 -4.31
N LYS A 48 2.03 -10.35 -3.28
CA LYS A 48 2.12 -11.70 -2.75
C LYS A 48 1.17 -11.89 -1.56
N TYR A 49 0.58 -13.06 -1.49
CA TYR A 49 -0.38 -13.43 -0.45
C TYR A 49 0.14 -14.62 0.34
N ALA A 50 -0.09 -14.60 1.62
CA ALA A 50 0.17 -15.73 2.51
C ALA A 50 -1.17 -16.33 2.95
N PRO A 51 -1.60 -17.46 2.38
CA PRO A 51 -2.77 -18.15 2.86
C PRO A 51 -2.62 -18.41 4.38
N ARG A 52 -3.62 -17.99 5.16
CA ARG A 52 -3.59 -18.08 6.63
C ARG A 52 -2.43 -17.32 7.28
N GLY A 53 -1.88 -16.31 6.61
CA GLY A 53 -0.82 -15.43 7.13
C GLY A 53 -1.38 -14.25 7.95
N ALA A 54 -0.48 -13.50 8.59
CA ALA A 54 -0.83 -12.28 9.34
C ALA A 54 -1.56 -11.23 8.50
N GLN A 55 -1.40 -11.25 7.17
CA GLN A 55 -2.12 -10.38 6.23
C GLN A 55 -3.66 -10.49 6.35
N LEU A 56 -4.16 -11.64 6.77
CA LEU A 56 -5.61 -11.92 6.90
C LEU A 56 -6.17 -11.57 8.28
N LEU A 57 -5.30 -11.25 9.24
CA LEU A 57 -5.74 -10.84 10.57
C LEU A 57 -6.29 -9.41 10.52
N PRO A 58 -7.37 -9.12 11.25
CA PRO A 58 -7.81 -7.75 11.50
C PRO A 58 -6.72 -6.90 12.13
N SER A 59 -6.75 -5.58 11.91
CA SER A 59 -5.69 -4.66 12.35
C SER A 59 -5.47 -4.66 13.86
N ASP A 60 -6.56 -4.72 14.64
CA ASP A 60 -6.54 -4.81 16.10
C ASP A 60 -5.92 -6.11 16.60
N VAL A 61 -6.27 -7.24 15.95
CA VAL A 61 -5.67 -8.55 16.26
C VAL A 61 -4.18 -8.57 15.86
N ARG A 62 -3.83 -7.98 14.71
CA ARG A 62 -2.42 -7.85 14.30
C ARG A 62 -1.62 -7.03 15.30
N ALA A 63 -2.15 -5.88 15.72
CA ALA A 63 -1.51 -5.03 16.72
C ALA A 63 -1.28 -5.77 18.04
N ALA A 64 -2.26 -6.54 18.50
CA ALA A 64 -2.15 -7.31 19.74
C ALA A 64 -1.14 -8.47 19.65
N VAL A 65 -1.09 -9.17 18.51
CA VAL A 65 -0.15 -10.29 18.28
C VAL A 65 1.26 -9.78 17.95
N GLY A 66 1.36 -8.65 17.29
CA GLY A 66 2.58 -8.04 16.79
C GLY A 66 3.07 -6.83 17.59
N ASP A 67 2.87 -6.78 18.91
CA ASP A 67 3.23 -5.66 19.79
C ASP A 67 4.71 -5.23 19.73
N THR A 68 5.56 -6.11 19.22
CA THR A 68 7.00 -5.89 19.05
C THR A 68 7.38 -5.59 17.60
N TYR A 69 6.38 -5.46 16.73
CA TYR A 69 6.55 -5.15 15.32
C TYR A 69 6.08 -3.74 15.01
N PHE A 70 6.82 -3.07 14.16
CA PHE A 70 6.42 -1.81 13.54
C PHE A 70 5.66 -2.13 12.24
N ASP A 71 4.43 -1.63 12.10
CA ASP A 71 3.61 -1.81 10.89
C ASP A 71 3.94 -0.69 9.91
N LEU A 72 4.89 -0.95 9.01
CA LEU A 72 5.29 -0.05 7.92
C LEU A 72 4.21 -0.05 6.83
N ASP A 73 3.72 1.12 6.48
CA ASP A 73 2.67 1.31 5.48
C ASP A 73 3.07 2.35 4.43
N PHE A 74 2.56 2.19 3.22
CA PHE A 74 2.71 3.16 2.15
C PHE A 74 1.58 4.17 2.17
N ASP A 75 1.92 5.46 2.31
CA ASP A 75 0.91 6.51 2.28
C ASP A 75 0.33 6.67 0.88
N CYS A 76 -0.99 6.48 0.74
CA CYS A 76 -1.69 6.63 -0.54
C CYS A 76 -1.00 5.89 -1.71
N SER A 77 -0.60 4.63 -1.51
CA SER A 77 0.25 3.87 -2.43
C SER A 77 -0.14 4.04 -3.91
N HIS A 78 -1.32 3.59 -4.32
CA HIS A 78 -1.73 3.61 -5.74
C HIS A 78 -1.86 5.02 -6.34
N PRO A 79 -2.53 5.99 -5.69
CA PRO A 79 -2.55 7.36 -6.20
C PRO A 79 -1.17 8.00 -6.33
N SER A 80 -0.24 7.71 -5.40
CA SER A 80 1.13 8.19 -5.47
C SER A 80 1.88 7.60 -6.67
N VAL A 81 1.72 6.31 -6.91
CA VAL A 81 2.26 5.63 -8.10
C VAL A 81 1.70 6.26 -9.39
N ILE A 82 0.41 6.58 -9.43
CA ILE A 82 -0.22 7.24 -10.58
C ILE A 82 0.42 8.59 -10.85
N ILE A 83 0.61 9.43 -9.82
CA ILE A 83 1.29 10.73 -9.97
C ILE A 83 2.68 10.56 -10.58
N ASP A 84 3.47 9.62 -10.10
CA ASP A 84 4.83 9.40 -10.60
C ASP A 84 4.85 8.83 -12.03
N LEU A 85 3.89 7.99 -12.37
CA LEU A 85 3.73 7.48 -13.75
C LEU A 85 3.38 8.62 -14.73
N LEU A 86 2.50 9.54 -14.32
CA LEU A 86 2.16 10.71 -15.12
C LEU A 86 3.38 11.61 -15.32
N ARG A 87 4.14 11.90 -14.25
CA ARG A 87 5.39 12.67 -14.34
C ARG A 87 6.39 12.03 -15.30
N LYS A 88 6.65 10.73 -15.15
CA LYS A 88 7.57 9.99 -16.04
C LYS A 88 7.18 10.02 -17.51
N LYS A 89 5.88 10.11 -17.79
CA LYS A 89 5.35 10.21 -19.15
C LYS A 89 5.20 11.65 -19.65
N GLY A 90 5.55 12.66 -18.85
CA GLY A 90 5.32 14.08 -19.19
C GLY A 90 3.83 14.42 -19.32
N ILE A 91 2.96 13.69 -18.64
CA ILE A 91 1.51 13.92 -18.64
C ILE A 91 1.15 14.81 -17.46
N GLU A 92 0.34 15.82 -17.72
CA GLU A 92 -0.17 16.71 -16.69
C GLU A 92 -0.88 15.94 -15.58
N ILE A 93 -0.55 16.30 -14.33
CA ILE A 93 -1.14 15.68 -13.15
C ILE A 93 -2.40 16.47 -12.78
N PRO A 94 -3.59 15.83 -12.75
CA PRO A 94 -4.80 16.51 -12.29
C PRO A 94 -4.65 16.99 -10.84
N GLU A 95 -4.91 18.28 -10.60
CA GLU A 95 -4.76 18.91 -9.29
C GLU A 95 -5.53 18.15 -8.19
N ILE A 96 -6.72 17.63 -8.50
CA ILE A 96 -7.54 16.89 -7.54
C ILE A 96 -6.88 15.59 -7.07
N ILE A 97 -6.14 14.89 -7.94
CA ILE A 97 -5.39 13.68 -7.56
C ILE A 97 -4.21 14.07 -6.67
N TYR A 98 -3.51 15.16 -7.01
CA TYR A 98 -2.43 15.68 -6.19
C TYR A 98 -2.93 16.17 -4.82
N LYS A 99 -4.04 16.93 -4.77
CA LYS A 99 -4.70 17.38 -3.52
C LYS A 99 -5.04 16.18 -2.63
N MET A 100 -5.64 15.14 -3.21
CA MET A 100 -6.02 13.94 -2.48
C MET A 100 -4.83 13.19 -1.86
N VAL A 101 -3.64 13.25 -2.47
CA VAL A 101 -2.42 12.60 -1.95
C VAL A 101 -1.70 13.52 -0.97
N SER A 102 -1.44 14.77 -1.35
CA SER A 102 -0.64 15.72 -0.57
C SER A 102 -1.35 16.24 0.69
N LYS A 103 -2.68 16.40 0.62
CA LYS A 103 -3.55 16.86 1.71
C LYS A 103 -4.60 15.80 2.10
N ARG A 104 -4.16 14.54 2.18
CA ARG A 104 -5.05 13.37 2.35
C ARG A 104 -6.04 13.48 3.49
N THR A 105 -5.58 13.92 4.65
CA THR A 105 -6.42 13.99 5.85
C THR A 105 -7.47 15.07 5.69
N GLU A 106 -7.05 16.28 5.33
CA GLU A 106 -7.93 17.42 5.07
C GLU A 106 -8.99 17.08 4.01
N PHE A 107 -8.54 16.53 2.87
CA PHE A 107 -9.42 16.12 1.78
C PHE A 107 -10.52 15.16 2.26
N ARG A 108 -10.17 14.15 3.06
CA ARG A 108 -11.14 13.16 3.56
C ARG A 108 -12.06 13.74 4.62
N GLU A 109 -11.55 14.61 5.48
CA GLU A 109 -12.35 15.27 6.51
C GLU A 109 -13.36 16.26 5.91
N GLU A 110 -12.94 17.03 4.90
CA GLU A 110 -13.83 17.93 4.17
C GLU A 110 -14.93 17.16 3.45
N ALA A 111 -14.57 16.13 2.69
CA ALA A 111 -15.52 15.31 1.98
C ALA A 111 -16.47 14.55 2.92
N ALA A 112 -15.98 14.11 4.10
CA ALA A 112 -16.80 13.40 5.07
C ALA A 112 -17.94 14.26 5.66
N LYS A 113 -17.73 15.58 5.78
CA LYS A 113 -18.76 16.51 6.29
C LYS A 113 -19.97 16.62 5.35
N TYR A 114 -19.84 16.21 4.12
CA TYR A 114 -20.92 16.25 3.12
C TYR A 114 -21.97 15.15 3.32
N TYR A 115 -21.63 14.12 4.10
CA TYR A 115 -22.48 12.94 4.24
C TYR A 115 -23.02 12.82 5.66
N ASP A 116 -24.34 12.62 5.76
CA ASP A 116 -25.00 12.35 7.03
C ASP A 116 -24.76 10.88 7.43
N MET A 117 -23.77 10.69 8.30
CA MET A 117 -23.49 9.36 8.83
C MET A 117 -24.57 8.92 9.82
N PRO A 118 -24.95 7.62 9.82
CA PRO A 118 -25.94 7.10 10.78
C PRO A 118 -25.54 7.38 12.23
N GLU A 119 -26.53 7.65 13.09
CA GLU A 119 -26.34 7.83 14.53
C GLU A 119 -25.62 6.63 15.16
N GLY A 120 -24.80 6.90 16.17
CA GLY A 120 -24.04 5.86 16.88
C GLY A 120 -22.76 5.37 16.16
N GLN A 121 -22.47 5.88 14.98
CA GLN A 121 -21.21 5.55 14.29
C GLN A 121 -20.01 6.21 14.98
N PRO A 122 -18.81 5.53 14.95
CA PRO A 122 -17.58 6.12 15.49
C PRO A 122 -17.23 7.45 14.80
N PRO A 123 -16.58 8.41 15.49
CA PRO A 123 -16.25 9.74 14.92
C PRO A 123 -15.47 9.69 13.59
N LYS A 124 -14.72 8.60 13.35
CA LYS A 124 -13.94 8.39 12.11
C LYS A 124 -14.69 7.61 11.02
N ALA A 125 -15.97 7.29 11.21
CA ALA A 125 -16.75 6.50 10.25
C ALA A 125 -16.85 7.18 8.88
N GLY A 126 -17.13 8.50 8.86
CA GLY A 126 -17.19 9.30 7.64
C GLY A 126 -15.87 9.29 6.87
N ILE A 127 -14.74 9.46 7.55
CA ILE A 127 -13.39 9.38 6.91
C ILE A 127 -13.15 8.00 6.33
N LYS A 128 -13.55 6.94 7.04
CA LYS A 128 -13.43 5.55 6.55
C LYS A 128 -14.32 5.31 5.33
N PHE A 129 -15.54 5.84 5.35
CA PHE A 129 -16.47 5.80 4.23
C PHE A 129 -15.85 6.48 2.99
N ILE A 130 -15.37 7.72 3.11
CA ILE A 130 -14.72 8.45 2.02
C ILE A 130 -13.50 7.68 1.46
N LYS A 131 -12.67 7.10 2.34
CA LYS A 131 -11.58 6.21 1.88
C LYS A 131 -12.11 5.05 1.03
N GLY A 132 -13.23 4.46 1.42
CA GLY A 132 -13.89 3.39 0.66
C GLY A 132 -14.36 3.85 -0.72
N VAL A 133 -15.04 5.01 -0.78
CA VAL A 133 -15.52 5.62 -2.03
C VAL A 133 -14.37 5.94 -2.98
N ILE A 134 -13.31 6.60 -2.50
CA ILE A 134 -12.12 6.92 -3.29
C ILE A 134 -11.49 5.64 -3.85
N ASN A 135 -11.31 4.62 -3.02
CA ASN A 135 -10.73 3.35 -3.47
C ASN A 135 -11.62 2.67 -4.51
N ALA A 136 -12.94 2.67 -4.34
CA ALA A 136 -13.87 2.10 -5.29
C ALA A 136 -13.76 2.77 -6.67
N MET A 137 -13.74 4.11 -6.70
CA MET A 137 -13.54 4.89 -7.93
C MET A 137 -12.16 4.66 -8.56
N LEU A 138 -11.12 4.56 -7.74
CA LEU A 138 -9.77 4.24 -8.21
C LEU A 138 -9.69 2.89 -8.93
N TYR A 139 -10.58 1.96 -8.59
CA TYR A 139 -10.69 0.64 -9.24
C TYR A 139 -11.82 0.54 -10.26
N GLY A 140 -12.38 1.66 -10.69
CA GLY A 140 -13.34 1.74 -11.80
C GLY A 140 -14.81 1.63 -11.40
N GLN A 141 -15.12 1.71 -10.11
CA GLN A 141 -16.52 1.79 -9.71
C GLN A 141 -17.11 3.14 -10.10
N SER A 142 -18.30 3.11 -10.70
CA SER A 142 -19.03 4.33 -11.04
C SER A 142 -19.37 5.15 -9.80
N PRO A 143 -19.32 6.50 -9.87
CA PRO A 143 -19.82 7.34 -8.81
C PRO A 143 -21.32 7.13 -8.53
N ASN A 144 -22.07 6.60 -9.48
CA ASN A 144 -23.48 6.25 -9.33
C ASN A 144 -23.71 4.94 -8.56
N SER A 145 -22.65 4.22 -8.18
CA SER A 145 -22.79 2.98 -7.42
C SER A 145 -23.31 3.24 -6.01
N THR A 146 -24.34 2.52 -5.64
CA THR A 146 -24.98 2.57 -4.32
C THR A 146 -24.25 1.73 -3.27
N GLU A 147 -23.41 0.77 -3.71
CA GLU A 147 -22.77 -0.21 -2.83
C GLU A 147 -21.98 0.40 -1.65
N PRO A 148 -21.12 1.43 -1.84
CA PRO A 148 -20.41 2.04 -0.71
C PRO A 148 -21.35 2.64 0.33
N PHE A 149 -22.48 3.21 -0.10
CA PHE A 149 -23.49 3.83 0.78
C PHE A 149 -24.25 2.77 1.57
N VAL A 150 -24.71 1.72 0.89
CA VAL A 150 -25.39 0.58 1.54
C VAL A 150 -24.48 -0.06 2.60
N ASN A 151 -23.21 -0.29 2.27
CA ASN A 151 -22.23 -0.86 3.20
C ASN A 151 -21.93 0.05 4.40
N ALA A 152 -22.10 1.35 4.25
CA ALA A 152 -21.95 2.33 5.34
C ALA A 152 -23.24 2.60 6.10
N GLY A 153 -24.37 2.04 5.65
CA GLY A 153 -25.71 2.31 6.22
C GLY A 153 -26.22 3.73 5.95
N ILE A 154 -25.66 4.43 4.93
CA ILE A 154 -26.10 5.78 4.57
C ILE A 154 -27.37 5.68 3.74
N PRO A 155 -28.45 6.39 4.14
CA PRO A 155 -29.72 6.36 3.43
C PRO A 155 -29.58 6.84 1.99
N LEU A 156 -30.24 6.16 1.08
CA LEU A 156 -30.35 6.52 -0.33
C LEU A 156 -31.80 6.83 -0.68
N ILE A 157 -32.00 7.81 -1.55
CA ILE A 157 -33.31 8.11 -2.11
C ILE A 157 -33.56 7.12 -3.26
N GLU A 158 -34.64 6.37 -3.16
CA GLU A 158 -35.02 5.39 -4.17
C GLU A 158 -35.12 6.03 -5.58
N GLY A 159 -34.50 5.37 -6.57
CA GLY A 159 -34.47 5.84 -7.95
C GLY A 159 -33.53 7.02 -8.23
N LYS A 160 -32.80 7.52 -7.24
CA LYS A 160 -31.79 8.59 -7.43
C LYS A 160 -30.36 8.06 -7.29
N ALA A 161 -29.45 8.60 -8.10
CA ALA A 161 -28.02 8.38 -7.93
C ALA A 161 -27.55 8.99 -6.59
N PRO A 162 -26.56 8.37 -5.92
CA PRO A 162 -25.96 8.94 -4.72
C PRO A 162 -25.42 10.35 -4.97
N ALA A 163 -25.69 11.28 -4.06
CA ALA A 163 -25.05 12.59 -4.09
C ALA A 163 -23.61 12.48 -3.57
N HIS A 164 -22.68 13.10 -4.27
CA HIS A 164 -21.28 13.12 -3.89
C HIS A 164 -20.75 14.54 -3.69
N HIS A 165 -19.78 14.68 -2.78
CA HIS A 165 -18.99 15.91 -2.66
C HIS A 165 -18.36 16.26 -4.01
N PRO A 166 -18.31 17.56 -4.43
CA PRO A 166 -17.75 17.96 -5.72
C PRO A 166 -16.33 17.45 -5.97
N ASP A 167 -15.46 17.45 -4.97
CA ASP A 167 -14.10 16.91 -5.09
C ASP A 167 -14.07 15.41 -5.37
N ILE A 168 -15.04 14.65 -4.87
CA ILE A 168 -15.16 13.21 -5.15
C ILE A 168 -15.57 12.98 -6.61
N LEU A 169 -16.47 13.78 -7.15
CA LEU A 169 -16.84 13.72 -8.56
C LEU A 169 -15.67 14.14 -9.47
N SER A 170 -14.98 15.23 -9.11
CA SER A 170 -13.78 15.70 -9.82
C SER A 170 -12.68 14.63 -9.80
N PHE A 171 -12.48 13.95 -8.68
CA PHE A 171 -11.54 12.83 -8.59
C PHE A 171 -11.94 11.66 -9.50
N SER A 172 -13.21 11.29 -9.53
CA SER A 172 -13.72 10.24 -10.41
C SER A 172 -13.48 10.58 -11.89
N THR A 173 -13.77 11.81 -12.31
CA THR A 173 -13.52 12.29 -13.68
C THR A 173 -12.03 12.23 -14.01
N ALA A 174 -11.18 12.77 -13.15
CA ALA A 174 -9.74 12.79 -13.34
C ALA A 174 -9.14 11.36 -13.44
N ILE A 175 -9.59 10.41 -12.63
CA ILE A 175 -9.13 9.02 -12.71
C ILE A 175 -9.54 8.36 -14.02
N ASN A 176 -10.75 8.61 -14.52
CA ASN A 176 -11.19 8.10 -15.82
C ASN A 176 -10.33 8.63 -16.99
N GLU A 177 -9.92 9.89 -16.94
CA GLU A 177 -9.00 10.46 -17.94
C GLU A 177 -7.59 9.86 -17.82
N VAL A 178 -7.06 9.80 -16.61
CA VAL A 178 -5.73 9.27 -16.32
C VAL A 178 -5.60 7.82 -16.74
N VAL A 179 -6.60 6.97 -16.47
CA VAL A 179 -6.54 5.56 -16.82
C VAL A 179 -6.46 5.37 -18.34
N THR A 180 -7.08 6.25 -19.13
CA THR A 180 -6.99 6.17 -20.60
C THR A 180 -5.58 6.47 -21.11
N LYS A 181 -4.86 7.37 -20.44
CA LYS A 181 -3.49 7.77 -20.79
C LYS A 181 -2.45 6.76 -20.30
N LEU A 182 -2.66 6.16 -19.12
CA LEU A 182 -1.72 5.20 -18.53
C LEU A 182 -1.90 3.77 -19.08
N VAL A 183 -3.14 3.40 -19.46
CA VAL A 183 -3.50 2.07 -19.97
C VAL A 183 -4.18 2.20 -21.35
N PRO A 184 -3.40 2.52 -22.39
CA PRO A 184 -3.92 2.62 -23.77
C PRO A 184 -4.36 1.25 -24.29
N LEU A 185 -5.28 1.23 -25.28
CA LEU A 185 -5.90 -0.01 -25.80
C LEU A 185 -4.91 -0.98 -26.45
N ASP A 186 -3.83 -0.47 -27.00
CA ASP A 186 -2.72 -1.20 -27.62
C ASP A 186 -1.59 -1.53 -26.59
N GLY A 187 -1.77 -1.09 -25.34
CA GLY A 187 -0.76 -1.29 -24.30
C GLY A 187 -0.75 -2.69 -23.69
N PRO A 188 0.40 -3.12 -23.16
CA PRO A 188 0.56 -4.46 -22.58
C PRO A 188 -0.35 -4.69 -21.36
N ASP A 189 -0.54 -3.68 -20.52
CA ASP A 189 -1.36 -3.79 -19.30
C ASP A 189 -2.85 -3.97 -19.64
N TYR A 190 -3.35 -3.29 -20.69
CA TYR A 190 -4.70 -3.48 -21.20
C TYR A 190 -4.88 -4.91 -21.76
N THR A 191 -3.96 -5.33 -22.62
CA THR A 191 -3.99 -6.65 -23.25
C THR A 191 -3.95 -7.77 -22.20
N ALA A 192 -3.08 -7.69 -21.23
CA ALA A 192 -2.99 -8.65 -20.13
C ALA A 192 -4.28 -8.70 -19.29
N ALA A 193 -4.87 -7.54 -18.99
CA ALA A 193 -6.13 -7.47 -18.28
C ALA A 193 -7.30 -8.09 -19.07
N LYS A 194 -7.37 -7.81 -20.37
CA LYS A 194 -8.38 -8.38 -21.28
C LYS A 194 -8.26 -9.90 -21.33
N LEU A 195 -7.08 -10.44 -21.56
CA LEU A 195 -6.83 -11.88 -21.61
C LEU A 195 -7.22 -12.59 -20.31
N ARG A 196 -6.91 -11.99 -19.16
CA ARG A 196 -7.32 -12.56 -17.86
C ARG A 196 -8.83 -12.59 -17.66
N LYS A 197 -9.55 -11.57 -18.13
CA LYS A 197 -11.01 -11.53 -18.02
C LYS A 197 -11.66 -12.58 -18.93
N LEU A 198 -11.17 -12.71 -20.16
CA LEU A 198 -11.57 -13.75 -21.10
C LEU A 198 -11.28 -15.16 -20.57
N ALA A 199 -10.15 -15.36 -19.89
CA ALA A 199 -9.83 -16.65 -19.26
C ALA A 199 -10.78 -17.02 -18.11
N LYS A 200 -11.41 -16.02 -17.45
CA LYS A 200 -12.42 -16.26 -16.41
C LYS A 200 -13.80 -16.55 -16.98
N ASP A 201 -14.17 -15.87 -18.03
CA ASP A 201 -15.45 -16.01 -18.72
C ASP A 201 -15.23 -15.85 -20.23
N PRO A 202 -14.94 -16.96 -20.92
CA PRO A 202 -14.64 -16.96 -22.36
C PRO A 202 -15.83 -16.52 -23.26
N HIS A 203 -17.04 -16.57 -22.73
CA HIS A 203 -18.25 -16.23 -23.46
C HIS A 203 -18.67 -14.77 -23.34
N LYS A 204 -17.99 -14.00 -22.46
CA LYS A 204 -18.31 -12.60 -22.20
C LYS A 204 -17.16 -11.69 -22.60
N GLU A 205 -17.36 -10.91 -23.66
CA GLU A 205 -16.37 -9.86 -24.00
C GLU A 205 -16.32 -8.81 -22.89
N PRO A 206 -15.14 -8.61 -22.26
CA PRO A 206 -15.01 -7.65 -21.20
C PRO A 206 -15.08 -6.21 -21.73
N SER A 207 -15.69 -5.30 -20.97
CA SER A 207 -15.75 -3.89 -21.34
C SER A 207 -14.35 -3.26 -21.39
N ILE A 208 -14.18 -2.27 -22.27
CA ILE A 208 -12.95 -1.48 -22.35
C ILE A 208 -12.64 -0.82 -21.00
N HIS A 209 -13.65 -0.26 -20.36
CA HIS A 209 -13.56 0.35 -19.04
C HIS A 209 -12.98 -0.62 -18.00
N ASP A 210 -13.57 -1.81 -17.88
CA ASP A 210 -13.11 -2.81 -16.92
C ASP A 210 -11.70 -3.31 -17.20
N CYS A 211 -11.31 -3.43 -18.47
CA CYS A 211 -9.96 -3.83 -18.84
C CYS A 211 -8.94 -2.76 -18.47
N ARG A 212 -9.24 -1.48 -18.73
CA ARG A 212 -8.36 -0.36 -18.36
C ARG A 212 -8.14 -0.26 -16.85
N PHE A 213 -9.19 -0.28 -16.05
CA PHE A 213 -9.06 -0.24 -14.60
C PHE A 213 -8.37 -1.46 -14.00
N SER A 214 -8.61 -2.65 -14.57
CA SER A 214 -7.86 -3.85 -14.18
C SER A 214 -6.38 -3.72 -14.55
N GLY A 215 -6.05 -3.17 -15.71
CA GLY A 215 -4.68 -2.89 -16.14
C GLY A 215 -3.99 -1.86 -15.23
N LEU A 216 -4.69 -0.78 -14.86
CA LEU A 216 -4.17 0.21 -13.90
C LEU A 216 -3.89 -0.42 -12.54
N SER A 217 -4.82 -1.26 -12.03
CA SER A 217 -4.63 -1.98 -10.78
C SER A 217 -3.40 -2.90 -10.82
N ASP A 218 -3.18 -3.61 -11.92
CA ASP A 218 -2.01 -4.48 -12.07
C ASP A 218 -0.71 -3.68 -12.13
N LEU A 219 -0.69 -2.60 -12.91
CA LEU A 219 0.45 -1.69 -13.03
C LEU A 219 0.84 -1.10 -11.66
N THR A 220 -0.14 -0.57 -10.93
CA THR A 220 0.12 0.01 -9.61
C THR A 220 0.54 -1.04 -8.59
N CYS A 221 -0.08 -2.22 -8.57
CA CYS A 221 0.33 -3.33 -7.69
C CYS A 221 1.73 -3.86 -8.01
N ARG A 222 2.14 -3.88 -9.29
CA ARG A 222 3.48 -4.28 -9.70
C ARG A 222 4.54 -3.31 -9.15
N ILE A 223 4.32 -2.00 -9.31
CA ILE A 223 5.23 -0.97 -8.80
C ILE A 223 5.28 -0.98 -7.27
N GLU A 224 4.13 -1.13 -6.61
CA GLU A 224 4.06 -1.29 -5.15
C GLU A 224 4.88 -2.49 -4.66
N SER A 225 4.80 -3.63 -5.36
CA SER A 225 5.60 -4.81 -5.04
C SER A 225 7.11 -4.58 -5.25
N GLN A 226 7.50 -3.89 -6.32
CA GLN A 226 8.90 -3.52 -6.56
C GLN A 226 9.41 -2.59 -5.46
N LYS A 227 8.60 -1.61 -5.05
CA LYS A 227 8.92 -0.74 -3.93
C LYS A 227 9.10 -1.51 -2.63
N LEU A 228 8.20 -2.43 -2.33
CA LEU A 228 8.32 -3.28 -1.14
C LEU A 228 9.62 -4.08 -1.15
N GLN A 229 10.00 -4.67 -2.28
CA GLN A 229 11.29 -5.38 -2.42
C GLN A 229 12.48 -4.45 -2.21
N CYS A 230 12.44 -3.24 -2.75
CA CYS A 230 13.47 -2.22 -2.55
C CYS A 230 13.64 -1.86 -1.06
N ILE A 231 12.52 -1.66 -0.35
CA ILE A 231 12.51 -1.40 1.10
C ILE A 231 13.05 -2.59 1.89
N LEU A 232 12.64 -3.80 1.56
CA LEU A 232 13.15 -5.01 2.22
C LEU A 232 14.66 -5.14 2.05
N HIS A 233 15.17 -4.85 0.86
CA HIS A 233 16.61 -4.81 0.61
C HIS A 233 17.30 -3.78 1.51
N ARG A 234 16.78 -2.54 1.60
CA ARG A 234 17.34 -1.49 2.45
C ARG A 234 17.30 -1.87 3.94
N LEU A 235 16.17 -2.40 4.41
CA LEU A 235 16.00 -2.86 5.78
C LEU A 235 16.98 -3.97 6.15
N THR A 236 17.21 -4.93 5.26
CA THR A 236 18.06 -6.10 5.56
C THR A 236 19.55 -5.78 5.44
N HIS A 237 19.96 -5.09 4.38
CA HIS A 237 21.38 -4.86 4.11
C HIS A 237 21.93 -3.61 4.80
N TRP A 238 21.18 -2.53 4.87
CA TRP A 238 21.62 -1.30 5.51
C TRP A 238 21.26 -1.26 6.99
N TRP A 239 19.97 -1.48 7.32
CA TRP A 239 19.48 -1.44 8.68
C TRP A 239 19.74 -2.74 9.46
N GLY A 240 20.26 -3.79 8.82
CA GLY A 240 20.62 -5.06 9.44
C GLY A 240 19.45 -5.86 10.02
N ILE A 241 18.22 -5.60 9.56
CA ILE A 241 17.04 -6.33 10.02
C ILE A 241 17.08 -7.77 9.50
N ASN A 242 16.94 -8.73 10.38
CA ASN A 242 16.90 -10.12 9.96
C ASN A 242 15.65 -10.38 9.10
N PRO A 243 15.77 -10.95 7.89
CA PRO A 243 14.63 -11.25 7.03
C PRO A 243 13.55 -12.10 7.71
N THR A 244 13.92 -12.96 8.65
CA THR A 244 12.97 -13.78 9.44
C THR A 244 12.13 -12.96 10.42
N SER A 245 12.51 -11.70 10.66
CA SER A 245 11.81 -10.73 11.51
C SER A 245 10.91 -9.79 10.72
N ILE A 246 10.66 -10.09 9.44
CA ILE A 246 9.81 -9.30 8.55
C ILE A 246 8.60 -10.12 8.14
N ILE A 247 7.43 -9.54 8.29
CA ILE A 247 6.17 -10.11 7.81
C ILE A 247 5.65 -9.21 6.69
N LEU A 248 5.56 -9.74 5.46
CA LEU A 248 5.05 -8.98 4.33
C LEU A 248 3.55 -8.71 4.48
N MET A 249 3.17 -7.47 4.24
CA MET A 249 1.79 -7.04 4.12
C MET A 249 1.46 -6.74 2.64
N HIS A 250 0.23 -6.34 2.35
CA HIS A 250 -0.17 -6.05 0.95
C HIS A 250 0.53 -4.80 0.42
N ASP A 251 0.59 -3.77 1.24
CA ASP A 251 1.07 -2.42 0.93
C ASP A 251 2.14 -1.96 1.93
N GLY A 252 2.88 -2.92 2.53
CA GLY A 252 3.89 -2.62 3.52
C GLY A 252 4.51 -3.86 4.14
N ALA A 253 5.04 -3.73 5.35
CA ALA A 253 5.64 -4.83 6.10
C ALA A 253 5.55 -4.59 7.61
N MET A 254 5.31 -5.63 8.37
CA MET A 254 5.52 -5.60 9.81
C MET A 254 6.97 -6.02 10.11
N VAL A 255 7.71 -5.18 10.81
CA VAL A 255 9.15 -5.32 11.02
C VAL A 255 9.47 -5.34 12.51
N SER A 256 10.20 -6.36 12.97
CA SER A 256 10.70 -6.40 14.33
C SER A 256 12.16 -5.94 14.40
N MET A 257 12.44 -5.00 15.29
CA MET A 257 13.78 -4.48 15.52
C MET A 257 14.58 -5.32 16.54
N ARG A 258 13.98 -6.36 17.12
CA ARG A 258 14.62 -7.17 18.18
C ARG A 258 15.74 -8.08 17.67
N ASN A 259 15.59 -8.63 16.47
CA ASN A 259 16.55 -9.58 15.89
C ASN A 259 17.33 -8.91 14.75
N ARG A 260 18.40 -8.23 15.08
CA ARG A 260 19.26 -7.58 14.11
C ARG A 260 20.47 -8.44 13.75
N ASN A 261 20.90 -8.35 12.51
CA ASN A 261 22.19 -8.82 12.11
C ASN A 261 23.24 -7.74 12.48
N PRO A 262 24.21 -8.03 13.35
CA PRO A 262 25.22 -7.03 13.75
C PRO A 262 26.11 -6.56 12.60
N LYS A 263 26.06 -7.22 11.45
CA LYS A 263 26.82 -6.84 10.24
C LYS A 263 26.14 -5.77 9.37
N GLY A 264 24.91 -5.33 9.69
CA GLY A 264 24.28 -4.21 8.98
C GLY A 264 24.99 -2.88 9.32
N GLN A 265 25.23 -2.04 8.30
CA GLN A 265 25.97 -0.77 8.49
C GLN A 265 25.34 0.14 9.54
N ALA A 266 24.02 0.24 9.59
CA ALA A 266 23.31 1.03 10.58
C ALA A 266 23.04 0.30 11.92
N ALA A 267 23.19 -1.03 11.96
CA ALA A 267 23.10 -1.79 13.21
C ALA A 267 24.18 -1.37 14.22
N ALA A 268 25.32 -0.86 13.73
CA ALA A 268 26.38 -0.28 14.54
C ALA A 268 25.95 1.03 15.25
N GLN A 269 24.83 1.67 14.86
CA GLN A 269 24.36 2.93 15.44
C GLN A 269 23.38 2.75 16.61
N GLY A 270 23.13 1.52 17.07
CA GLY A 270 22.32 1.28 18.27
C GLY A 270 20.82 1.57 18.15
N LYS A 271 20.28 1.86 16.93
CA LYS A 271 18.85 2.17 16.78
C LYS A 271 17.98 0.95 17.10
N THR A 272 17.02 1.12 17.99
CA THR A 272 16.12 0.08 18.48
C THR A 272 14.67 0.25 18.01
N SER A 273 14.38 1.35 17.31
CA SER A 273 13.04 1.71 16.82
C SER A 273 13.08 2.13 15.36
N ILE A 274 11.93 2.05 14.70
CA ILE A 274 11.70 2.69 13.40
C ILE A 274 11.15 4.08 13.69
N ASP A 275 11.99 5.07 13.50
CA ASP A 275 11.70 6.49 13.70
C ASP A 275 11.55 7.22 12.35
N GLU A 276 11.34 8.53 12.42
CA GLU A 276 11.21 9.41 11.26
C GLU A 276 12.44 9.32 10.33
N GLU A 277 13.65 9.20 10.88
CA GLU A 277 14.89 9.12 10.11
C GLU A 277 14.92 7.83 9.25
N VAL A 278 14.55 6.68 9.84
CA VAL A 278 14.44 5.41 9.10
C VAL A 278 13.40 5.53 7.99
N LEU A 279 12.24 6.11 8.29
CA LEU A 279 11.17 6.29 7.30
C LEU A 279 11.58 7.23 6.17
N LYS A 280 12.29 8.31 6.50
CA LYS A 280 12.86 9.24 5.54
C LYS A 280 13.87 8.55 4.63
N ASP A 281 14.81 7.79 5.21
CA ASP A 281 15.80 6.99 4.45
C ASP A 281 15.11 6.02 3.48
N LEU A 282 14.13 5.24 3.95
CA LEU A 282 13.40 4.29 3.11
C LEU A 282 12.64 4.99 1.98
N THR A 283 12.01 6.13 2.25
CA THR A 283 11.28 6.93 1.26
C THR A 283 12.23 7.46 0.17
N LEU A 284 13.35 8.04 0.57
CA LEU A 284 14.35 8.58 -0.36
C LEU A 284 15.07 7.46 -1.14
N TYR A 285 15.41 6.37 -0.48
CA TYR A 285 16.03 5.20 -1.11
C TYR A 285 15.16 4.62 -2.22
N THR A 286 13.85 4.49 -1.99
CA THR A 286 12.92 4.01 -3.02
C THR A 286 12.75 5.01 -4.16
N ARG A 287 12.73 6.31 -3.88
CA ARG A 287 12.71 7.36 -4.89
C ARG A 287 13.94 7.27 -5.81
N THR A 288 15.14 7.19 -5.23
CA THR A 288 16.39 7.10 -5.99
C THR A 288 16.46 5.85 -6.86
N ASN A 289 16.06 4.68 -6.33
CA ASN A 289 16.24 3.41 -7.02
C ASN A 289 15.13 3.07 -8.02
N LEU A 290 13.89 3.54 -7.79
CA LEU A 290 12.74 3.22 -8.64
C LEU A 290 12.19 4.45 -9.37
N GLY A 291 12.64 5.65 -9.00
CA GLY A 291 12.06 6.91 -9.47
C GLY A 291 10.58 7.03 -9.10
N VAL A 292 10.18 6.44 -7.98
CA VAL A 292 8.78 6.48 -7.49
C VAL A 292 8.79 7.04 -6.07
N PHE A 293 8.08 8.15 -5.88
CA PHE A 293 7.96 8.80 -4.59
C PHE A 293 6.69 8.37 -3.88
N ILE A 294 6.81 7.52 -2.89
CA ILE A 294 5.72 7.16 -1.98
C ILE A 294 6.21 7.33 -0.55
N ARG A 295 5.51 8.11 0.24
CA ARG A 295 5.86 8.31 1.64
C ARG A 295 5.62 7.05 2.45
N MET A 296 6.49 6.86 3.44
CA MET A 296 6.37 5.78 4.43
C MET A 296 5.83 6.33 5.73
N SER A 297 5.03 5.50 6.39
CA SER A 297 4.57 5.75 7.76
C SER A 297 4.65 4.46 8.59
N VAL A 298 4.76 4.60 9.90
CA VAL A 298 4.50 3.52 10.85
C VAL A 298 3.11 3.73 11.41
N LYS A 299 2.25 2.75 11.22
CA LYS A 299 0.99 2.69 11.95
C LYS A 299 1.27 2.17 13.35
N SER A 300 0.92 2.97 14.31
CA SER A 300 0.98 2.55 15.69
C SER A 300 -0.16 1.58 16.00
N GLY A 301 0.14 0.57 16.80
CA GLY A 301 -0.89 -0.15 17.54
C GLY A 301 -1.66 0.82 18.44
N SER A 302 -2.66 0.33 19.14
CA SER A 302 -3.70 1.09 19.88
C SER A 302 -3.24 2.23 20.81
N ASN A 303 -1.94 2.43 21.05
CA ASN A 303 -1.43 3.33 22.10
C ASN A 303 -0.35 4.34 21.66
N THR A 304 0.02 4.43 20.38
CA THR A 304 1.06 5.37 19.92
C THR A 304 0.59 6.16 18.70
N THR A 305 1.14 7.34 18.48
CA THR A 305 0.84 8.20 17.34
C THR A 305 1.49 7.62 16.07
N ASP A 306 0.80 7.68 14.94
CA ASP A 306 1.39 7.32 13.65
C ASP A 306 2.62 8.19 13.37
N ILE A 307 3.74 7.56 13.03
CA ILE A 307 4.99 8.26 12.68
C ILE A 307 5.05 8.36 11.15
N ALA A 308 5.13 9.58 10.63
CA ALA A 308 5.33 9.86 9.21
C ALA A 308 6.80 10.13 8.92
N CYS A 309 7.21 9.98 7.65
CA CYS A 309 8.61 10.17 7.23
C CYS A 309 9.09 11.63 7.22
N GLY A 310 8.22 12.61 7.49
CA GLY A 310 8.57 14.03 7.45
C GLY A 310 8.95 14.60 6.07
N VAL A 311 9.06 13.78 5.04
CA VAL A 311 9.43 14.21 3.68
C VAL A 311 8.21 14.87 3.02
N PRO A 312 8.30 16.13 2.57
CA PRO A 312 7.19 16.79 1.88
C PRO A 312 6.91 16.12 0.53
N TRP A 313 5.66 16.24 0.06
CA TRP A 313 5.32 15.84 -1.30
C TRP A 313 6.03 16.77 -2.29
N PRO A 314 6.63 16.24 -3.39
CA PRO A 314 7.20 17.06 -4.43
C PRO A 314 6.14 18.01 -5.02
N PRO A 315 6.46 19.29 -5.27
CA PRO A 315 5.53 20.25 -5.86
C PRO A 315 4.88 19.74 -7.16
N LEU A 316 3.66 20.21 -7.43
CA LEU A 316 2.93 19.82 -8.65
C LEU A 316 3.67 20.24 -9.93
N GLU A 317 4.30 21.42 -9.90
CA GLU A 317 4.88 22.13 -11.06
C GLU A 317 6.33 21.76 -11.37
N ASP A 318 6.96 20.85 -10.60
CA ASP A 318 8.37 20.52 -10.79
C ASP A 318 8.58 19.17 -11.50
N PRO A 319 8.61 19.14 -12.84
CA PRO A 319 8.92 17.94 -13.60
C PRO A 319 10.37 17.49 -13.43
N SER A 320 11.30 18.40 -13.03
CA SER A 320 12.73 18.10 -12.90
C SER A 320 13.06 17.33 -11.65
N GLN A 321 12.27 17.45 -10.58
CA GLN A 321 12.50 16.72 -9.33
C GLN A 321 12.23 15.20 -9.42
N GLY A 322 11.75 14.70 -10.54
CA GLY A 322 11.72 13.26 -10.84
C GLY A 322 13.11 12.63 -11.05
N THR A 323 14.12 13.46 -11.31
CA THR A 323 15.47 13.04 -11.72
C THR A 323 16.61 13.57 -10.84
N GLU A 324 16.35 14.40 -9.83
CA GLU A 324 17.41 14.79 -8.91
C GLU A 324 17.94 13.56 -8.17
N THR A 325 19.14 13.16 -8.55
CA THR A 325 19.98 12.26 -7.76
C THR A 325 20.25 12.94 -6.42
N VAL A 326 19.59 12.48 -5.38
CA VAL A 326 19.95 12.88 -4.01
C VAL A 326 21.34 12.32 -3.76
N GLU A 327 22.34 13.17 -3.82
CA GLU A 327 23.69 12.82 -3.42
C GLU A 327 23.67 12.42 -1.94
N ALA A 328 23.73 11.14 -1.67
CA ALA A 328 23.94 10.65 -0.32
C ALA A 328 25.41 10.84 0.04
N ILE A 329 25.70 11.73 0.95
CA ILE A 329 27.05 11.87 1.52
C ILE A 329 27.28 10.69 2.46
N ASP A 330 28.27 9.86 2.15
CA ASP A 330 28.78 8.89 3.11
C ASP A 330 29.43 9.66 4.28
N GLN A 331 28.75 9.67 5.41
CA GLN A 331 29.21 10.40 6.61
C GLN A 331 30.54 9.93 7.16
N LYS A 332 31.07 8.78 6.74
CA LYS A 332 32.38 8.26 7.18
C LYS A 332 33.55 8.65 6.29
N SER A 333 33.33 8.82 5.00
CA SER A 333 34.43 9.08 4.06
C SER A 333 34.42 10.48 3.48
N GLY A 334 33.35 11.26 3.65
CA GLY A 334 33.17 12.57 3.04
C GLY A 334 33.05 12.52 1.51
N ASN A 335 33.05 11.33 0.91
CA ASN A 335 32.99 11.15 -0.53
C ASN A 335 31.54 11.07 -1.01
N LYS A 336 31.27 11.74 -2.12
CA LYS A 336 30.00 11.61 -2.84
C LYS A 336 29.88 10.19 -3.39
N VAL A 337 28.99 9.37 -2.84
CA VAL A 337 28.69 8.04 -3.39
C VAL A 337 27.60 8.18 -4.43
N THR A 338 27.98 8.24 -5.69
CA THR A 338 27.12 8.54 -6.82
C THR A 338 26.45 7.33 -7.47
N THR A 339 26.68 6.11 -6.99
CA THR A 339 26.12 4.91 -7.62
C THR A 339 25.62 3.91 -6.59
N TYR A 340 24.31 3.83 -6.40
CA TYR A 340 23.71 2.58 -5.95
C TYR A 340 23.77 1.58 -7.13
N PRO A 341 24.16 0.31 -6.88
CA PRO A 341 24.14 -0.67 -7.95
C PRO A 341 22.72 -0.76 -8.52
N PRO A 342 22.58 -0.91 -9.85
CA PRO A 342 21.26 -1.11 -10.45
C PRO A 342 20.57 -2.28 -9.76
N LEU A 343 19.25 -2.18 -9.56
CA LEU A 343 18.46 -3.29 -9.04
C LEU A 343 18.79 -4.53 -9.85
N LEU A 344 19.28 -5.56 -9.16
CA LEU A 344 19.50 -6.84 -9.78
C LEU A 344 18.21 -7.27 -10.48
N PRO A 345 18.26 -7.76 -11.72
CA PRO A 345 17.07 -8.26 -12.40
C PRO A 345 16.38 -9.30 -11.50
N ALA A 346 15.07 -9.40 -11.57
CA ALA A 346 14.21 -10.23 -10.69
C ALA A 346 14.68 -11.72 -10.58
N GLN A 347 15.56 -12.16 -11.45
CA GLN A 347 16.20 -13.48 -11.45
C GLN A 347 17.28 -13.67 -10.37
N ALA A 348 17.79 -12.60 -9.75
CA ALA A 348 18.88 -12.68 -8.77
C ALA A 348 18.44 -12.94 -7.32
N LEU A 349 17.15 -12.88 -7.04
CA LEU A 349 16.58 -13.34 -5.77
C LEU A 349 16.25 -14.82 -5.93
N GLY A 350 17.30 -15.65 -5.84
CA GLY A 350 17.20 -17.10 -5.94
C GLY A 350 16.06 -17.63 -5.07
N THR A 351 15.19 -18.42 -5.69
CA THR A 351 14.29 -19.31 -4.95
C THR A 351 15.15 -20.17 -4.04
N PRO A 352 14.99 -20.16 -2.74
CA PRO A 352 15.63 -21.14 -1.89
C PRO A 352 15.13 -22.52 -2.32
N LYS A 353 16.06 -23.41 -2.63
CA LYS A 353 15.80 -24.83 -2.87
C LYS A 353 15.16 -25.46 -1.65
#